data_5f65c5e195d8671f35ea4d7a6ec6b141
#
_entry.id   5f65c5e195d8671f35ea4d7a6ec6b141
#
_cell.length_a   1.000
_cell.length_b   1.000
_cell.length_c   1.000
_cell.angle_alpha   90.00
_cell.angle_beta   90.00
_cell.angle_gamma   90.00
#
_symmetry.space_group_name_H-M   'P 1'
#
loop_
_entity.id
_entity.type
_entity.pdbx_description
1 polymer ?
#
loop_
_entity_poly.entity_id
_entity_poly.type
_entity_poly.pdbx_seq_one_letter_code
_entity_poly.pdbx_strand_id
1 'polypeptide(L)'
;MLTAVTGINWGDEGKGRVIDLLAEQADVVVRYQGGNNAGHTVVTTQGKFVLNLLPSGILHPGVVCVLGDGMVVDLEHLSREIHEIEKKGIRVTPDHLKLSKRATISMPWHKVQDELEENRLAKTGSAFGSTRRGIAYAYSDKYRKKTLRLGDLFHLKEDSVKARLKTMLVAKNLELAGCYHQEPMSYPALLTWCEEQAELFGPYIADTGEYLEQAVSEGKKVV
;
A
#
# COMPACT_ATOMS: atom_id res chain seq x y z
N MET A 1 -14.63 -9.57 -18.63
CA MET A 1 -13.37 -10.24 -19.10
C MET A 1 -12.25 -9.91 -18.11
N LEU A 2 -11.45 -10.89 -17.69
CA LEU A 2 -10.32 -10.69 -16.76
C LEU A 2 -9.00 -10.93 -17.51
N THR A 3 -8.07 -9.97 -17.44
CA THR A 3 -6.72 -10.06 -18.00
C THR A 3 -5.69 -9.89 -16.90
N ALA A 4 -4.81 -10.88 -16.71
CA ALA A 4 -3.73 -10.78 -15.75
C ALA A 4 -2.39 -10.51 -16.45
N VAL A 5 -1.68 -9.47 -16.01
CA VAL A 5 -0.33 -9.14 -16.47
C VAL A 5 0.68 -9.54 -15.41
N THR A 6 1.51 -10.53 -15.72
CA THR A 6 2.53 -11.03 -14.80
C THR A 6 3.93 -10.81 -15.40
N GLY A 7 4.92 -10.57 -14.53
CA GLY A 7 6.32 -10.54 -14.94
C GLY A 7 6.95 -11.92 -14.77
N ILE A 8 7.87 -12.25 -15.66
CA ILE A 8 8.66 -13.48 -15.59
C ILE A 8 10.09 -13.22 -15.10
N ASN A 9 10.50 -11.96 -14.99
CA ASN A 9 11.76 -11.52 -14.41
C ASN A 9 11.54 -10.80 -13.08
N TRP A 10 12.61 -10.33 -12.45
CA TRP A 10 12.59 -9.70 -11.13
C TRP A 10 12.29 -8.20 -11.13
N GLY A 11 11.67 -7.67 -12.16
CA GLY A 11 11.36 -6.26 -12.33
C GLY A 11 11.82 -5.74 -13.70
N ASP A 12 11.56 -4.46 -13.97
CA ASP A 12 11.98 -3.71 -15.15
C ASP A 12 11.51 -4.25 -16.52
N GLU A 13 10.51 -5.17 -16.54
CA GLU A 13 9.92 -5.70 -17.77
C GLU A 13 8.96 -4.73 -18.47
N GLY A 14 8.73 -3.56 -17.88
CA GLY A 14 7.80 -2.58 -18.43
C GLY A 14 6.32 -2.86 -18.18
N LYS A 15 5.98 -3.71 -17.18
CA LYS A 15 4.58 -4.01 -16.79
C LYS A 15 3.72 -2.76 -16.62
N GLY A 16 4.26 -1.71 -15.99
CA GLY A 16 3.54 -0.46 -15.77
C GLY A 16 3.04 0.16 -17.08
N ARG A 17 3.86 0.16 -18.15
CA ARG A 17 3.47 0.66 -19.45
C ARG A 17 2.42 -0.21 -20.14
N VAL A 18 2.50 -1.52 -19.98
CA VAL A 18 1.48 -2.44 -20.51
C VAL A 18 0.15 -2.21 -19.82
N ILE A 19 0.16 -2.08 -18.48
CA ILE A 19 -1.06 -1.77 -17.71
C ILE A 19 -1.64 -0.42 -18.12
N ASP A 20 -0.82 0.59 -18.36
CA ASP A 20 -1.26 1.91 -18.78
C ASP A 20 -2.03 1.86 -20.12
N LEU A 21 -1.49 1.12 -21.10
CA LEU A 21 -2.16 0.89 -22.39
C LEU A 21 -3.47 0.10 -22.23
N LEU A 22 -3.50 -0.90 -21.36
CA LEU A 22 -4.71 -1.70 -21.12
C LEU A 22 -5.76 -0.92 -20.34
N ALA A 23 -5.35 0.01 -19.47
CA ALA A 23 -6.22 0.84 -18.66
C ALA A 23 -7.13 1.75 -19.50
N GLU A 24 -6.71 2.16 -20.69
CA GLU A 24 -7.52 2.96 -21.62
C GLU A 24 -8.85 2.27 -22.00
N GLN A 25 -8.89 0.95 -21.95
CA GLN A 25 -10.06 0.15 -22.34
C GLN A 25 -10.62 -0.68 -21.20
N ALA A 26 -10.10 -0.51 -19.98
CA ALA A 26 -10.52 -1.25 -18.80
C ALA A 26 -11.64 -0.50 -18.06
N ASP A 27 -12.52 -1.24 -17.43
CA ASP A 27 -13.48 -0.72 -16.46
C ASP A 27 -12.88 -0.72 -15.04
N VAL A 28 -11.98 -1.69 -14.77
CA VAL A 28 -11.33 -1.86 -13.47
C VAL A 28 -9.86 -2.22 -13.66
N VAL A 29 -8.98 -1.52 -12.93
CA VAL A 29 -7.55 -1.85 -12.89
C VAL A 29 -7.16 -2.26 -11.47
N VAL A 30 -6.61 -3.48 -11.34
CA VAL A 30 -6.28 -4.08 -10.04
C VAL A 30 -4.78 -4.21 -9.85
N ARG A 31 -4.27 -3.60 -8.80
CA ARG A 31 -2.94 -3.92 -8.30
C ARG A 31 -3.06 -4.96 -7.19
N TYR A 32 -2.77 -6.21 -7.51
CA TYR A 32 -3.05 -7.33 -6.60
C TYR A 32 -1.97 -7.56 -5.54
N GLN A 33 -0.73 -7.08 -5.74
CA GLN A 33 0.39 -7.23 -4.79
C GLN A 33 1.45 -6.14 -4.95
N GLY A 34 2.43 -6.12 -4.05
CA GLY A 34 3.50 -5.14 -4.01
C GLY A 34 3.22 -4.02 -3.00
N GLY A 35 3.99 -2.97 -3.09
CA GLY A 35 3.90 -1.79 -2.23
C GLY A 35 4.42 -0.55 -2.97
N ASN A 36 4.84 0.48 -2.23
CA ASN A 36 5.37 1.73 -2.78
C ASN A 36 6.87 1.71 -3.10
N ASN A 37 7.50 0.53 -3.13
CA ASN A 37 8.94 0.38 -3.42
C ASN A 37 9.30 0.57 -4.90
N ALA A 38 8.35 0.35 -5.81
CA ALA A 38 8.51 0.59 -7.24
C ALA A 38 7.65 1.78 -7.66
N GLY A 39 8.13 2.56 -8.63
CA GLY A 39 7.37 3.63 -9.22
C GLY A 39 7.44 3.55 -10.74
N HIS A 40 6.39 3.99 -11.40
CA HIS A 40 6.41 4.19 -12.83
C HIS A 40 5.93 5.60 -13.17
N THR A 41 6.46 6.10 -14.26
CA THR A 41 6.11 7.43 -14.76
C THR A 41 5.17 7.29 -15.93
N VAL A 42 4.03 7.97 -15.82
CA VAL A 42 3.04 8.11 -16.90
C VAL A 42 3.07 9.56 -17.37
N VAL A 43 3.09 9.75 -18.68
CA VAL A 43 3.03 11.09 -19.30
C VAL A 43 1.74 11.19 -20.07
N THR A 44 0.90 12.16 -19.69
CA THR A 44 -0.38 12.45 -20.34
C THR A 44 -0.40 13.90 -20.83
N THR A 45 -1.48 14.32 -21.46
CA THR A 45 -1.73 15.72 -21.82
C THR A 45 -1.79 16.67 -20.62
N GLN A 46 -2.11 16.14 -19.43
CA GLN A 46 -2.17 16.89 -18.17
C GLN A 46 -0.79 16.98 -17.47
N GLY A 47 0.22 16.30 -18.00
CA GLY A 47 1.58 16.35 -17.48
C GLY A 47 2.16 14.97 -17.11
N LYS A 48 3.25 15.03 -16.35
CA LYS A 48 3.98 13.84 -15.87
C LYS A 48 3.48 13.44 -14.49
N PHE A 49 3.10 12.17 -14.34
CA PHE A 49 2.68 11.55 -13.08
C PHE A 49 3.69 10.47 -12.67
N VAL A 50 4.04 10.44 -11.39
CA VAL A 50 4.85 9.37 -10.82
C VAL A 50 3.97 8.60 -9.85
N LEU A 51 3.63 7.37 -10.21
CA LEU A 51 2.75 6.50 -9.45
C LEU A 51 3.58 5.42 -8.74
N ASN A 52 3.31 5.22 -7.45
CA ASN A 52 3.97 4.19 -6.64
C ASN A 52 2.97 3.14 -6.14
N LEU A 53 1.87 3.56 -5.51
CA LEU A 53 0.80 2.68 -5.02
C LEU A 53 -0.38 2.65 -5.98
N LEU A 54 -0.78 3.80 -6.49
CA LEU A 54 -1.94 3.90 -7.37
C LEU A 54 -1.68 3.23 -8.72
N PRO A 55 -2.62 2.40 -9.21
CA PRO A 55 -2.61 1.92 -10.59
C PRO A 55 -2.77 3.07 -11.59
N SER A 56 -2.20 2.95 -12.80
CA SER A 56 -2.32 3.99 -13.83
C SER A 56 -3.75 4.26 -14.28
N GLY A 57 -4.65 3.30 -14.09
CA GLY A 57 -6.09 3.49 -14.32
C GLY A 57 -6.68 4.71 -13.60
N ILE A 58 -6.07 5.18 -12.50
CA ILE A 58 -6.53 6.36 -11.76
C ILE A 58 -6.49 7.65 -12.62
N LEU A 59 -5.69 7.66 -13.67
CA LEU A 59 -5.57 8.78 -14.60
C LEU A 59 -6.64 8.76 -15.70
N HIS A 60 -7.42 7.68 -15.81
CA HIS A 60 -8.44 7.50 -16.84
C HIS A 60 -9.85 7.69 -16.25
N PRO A 61 -10.65 8.64 -16.77
CA PRO A 61 -12.02 8.85 -16.30
C PRO A 61 -12.87 7.59 -16.43
N GLY A 62 -13.62 7.26 -15.39
CA GLY A 62 -14.54 6.12 -15.36
C GLY A 62 -13.89 4.77 -15.02
N VAL A 63 -12.56 4.70 -14.91
CA VAL A 63 -11.86 3.48 -14.49
C VAL A 63 -11.82 3.41 -12.96
N VAL A 64 -12.20 2.26 -12.41
CA VAL A 64 -12.09 2.01 -10.97
C VAL A 64 -10.75 1.33 -10.68
N CYS A 65 -9.97 1.89 -9.78
CA CYS A 65 -8.71 1.33 -9.31
C CYS A 65 -8.90 0.55 -8.03
N VAL A 66 -8.28 -0.62 -7.94
CA VAL A 66 -8.35 -1.49 -6.77
C VAL A 66 -6.94 -1.80 -6.26
N LEU A 67 -6.68 -1.52 -4.98
CA LEU A 67 -5.52 -2.05 -4.26
C LEU A 67 -5.97 -3.34 -3.54
N GLY A 68 -5.50 -4.47 -4.06
CA GLY A 68 -5.99 -5.82 -3.69
C GLY A 68 -5.36 -6.39 -2.43
N ASP A 69 -5.80 -7.59 -2.07
CA ASP A 69 -5.48 -8.31 -0.82
C ASP A 69 -3.98 -8.56 -0.62
N GLY A 70 -3.25 -8.74 -1.71
CA GLY A 70 -1.80 -9.00 -1.70
C GLY A 70 -0.95 -7.79 -1.36
N MET A 71 -1.50 -6.59 -1.46
CA MET A 71 -0.77 -5.35 -1.25
C MET A 71 -0.28 -5.15 0.18
N VAL A 72 0.83 -4.43 0.28
CA VAL A 72 1.27 -3.72 1.49
C VAL A 72 1.10 -2.23 1.22
N VAL A 73 0.24 -1.58 1.98
CA VAL A 73 -0.19 -0.20 1.74
C VAL A 73 0.43 0.73 2.78
N ASP A 74 1.29 1.62 2.32
CA ASP A 74 1.79 2.77 3.07
C ASP A 74 0.77 3.90 2.94
N LEU A 75 -0.06 4.08 3.96
CA LEU A 75 -1.16 5.03 3.94
C LEU A 75 -0.70 6.49 3.86
N GLU A 76 0.38 6.85 4.52
CA GLU A 76 0.95 8.19 4.41
C GLU A 76 1.46 8.48 3.00
N HIS A 77 2.10 7.49 2.37
CA HIS A 77 2.55 7.64 0.99
C HIS A 77 1.36 7.74 0.03
N LEU A 78 0.33 6.91 0.25
CA LEU A 78 -0.89 6.92 -0.55
C LEU A 78 -1.59 8.29 -0.46
N SER A 79 -1.69 8.86 0.75
CA SER A 79 -2.25 10.20 0.96
C SER A 79 -1.49 11.26 0.15
N ARG A 80 -0.16 11.24 0.21
CA ARG A 80 0.66 12.17 -0.58
C ARG A 80 0.48 11.96 -2.09
N GLU A 81 0.43 10.73 -2.55
CA GLU A 81 0.26 10.39 -3.96
C GLU A 81 -1.11 10.85 -4.49
N ILE A 82 -2.18 10.64 -3.72
CA ILE A 82 -3.52 11.16 -4.03
C ILE A 82 -3.48 12.70 -4.14
N HIS A 83 -2.93 13.37 -3.16
CA HIS A 83 -2.83 14.83 -3.14
C HIS A 83 -2.08 15.39 -4.35
N GLU A 84 -0.96 14.78 -4.77
CA GLU A 84 -0.21 15.21 -5.96
C GLU A 84 -1.00 15.00 -7.27
N ILE A 85 -1.84 13.99 -7.34
CA ILE A 85 -2.73 13.75 -8.47
C ILE A 85 -3.86 14.78 -8.49
N GLU A 86 -4.45 15.08 -7.34
CA GLU A 86 -5.53 16.06 -7.21
C GLU A 86 -5.08 17.49 -7.53
N LYS A 87 -3.85 17.87 -7.17
CA LYS A 87 -3.24 19.15 -7.60
C LYS A 87 -3.20 19.32 -9.11
N LYS A 88 -3.19 18.22 -9.86
CA LYS A 88 -3.19 18.21 -11.33
C LYS A 88 -4.58 18.08 -11.93
N GLY A 89 -5.64 18.23 -11.10
CA GLY A 89 -7.02 18.26 -11.53
C GLY A 89 -7.71 16.90 -11.66
N ILE A 90 -7.09 15.82 -11.22
CA ILE A 90 -7.69 14.47 -11.21
C ILE A 90 -8.21 14.19 -9.81
N ARG A 91 -9.54 14.16 -9.67
CA ARG A 91 -10.19 13.88 -8.39
C ARG A 91 -10.18 12.39 -8.07
N VAL A 92 -9.68 12.03 -6.89
CA VAL A 92 -9.68 10.65 -6.38
C VAL A 92 -10.77 10.50 -5.33
N THR A 93 -11.74 9.64 -5.59
CA THR A 93 -12.89 9.40 -4.68
C THR A 93 -13.03 7.91 -4.36
N PRO A 94 -13.82 7.53 -3.35
CA PRO A 94 -14.13 6.13 -3.06
C PRO A 94 -14.80 5.39 -4.22
N ASP A 95 -15.41 6.09 -5.17
CA ASP A 95 -15.97 5.48 -6.38
C ASP A 95 -14.87 5.10 -7.39
N HIS A 96 -13.75 5.83 -7.40
CA HIS A 96 -12.63 5.62 -8.32
C HIS A 96 -11.50 4.77 -7.72
N LEU A 97 -11.39 4.72 -6.39
CA LEU A 97 -10.34 3.97 -5.70
C LEU A 97 -10.94 3.11 -4.59
N LYS A 98 -10.65 1.81 -4.62
CA LYS A 98 -11.03 0.86 -3.58
C LYS A 98 -9.80 0.20 -2.98
N LEU A 99 -9.74 0.20 -1.66
CA LEU A 99 -8.68 -0.43 -0.88
C LEU A 99 -9.23 -1.72 -0.26
N SER A 100 -8.58 -2.85 -0.50
CA SER A 100 -9.01 -4.10 0.10
C SER A 100 -8.95 -4.05 1.63
N LYS A 101 -10.06 -4.39 2.29
CA LYS A 101 -10.07 -4.58 3.74
C LYS A 101 -9.05 -5.64 4.22
N ARG A 102 -8.58 -6.52 3.32
CA ARG A 102 -7.59 -7.57 3.61
C ARG A 102 -6.16 -7.14 3.31
N ALA A 103 -5.93 -6.01 2.64
CA ALA A 103 -4.60 -5.50 2.39
C ALA A 103 -3.88 -5.16 3.70
N THR A 104 -2.57 -5.37 3.69
CA THR A 104 -1.73 -5.17 4.88
C THR A 104 -1.33 -3.71 5.01
N ILE A 105 -1.40 -3.17 6.21
CA ILE A 105 -0.89 -1.82 6.51
C ILE A 105 0.63 -1.88 6.67
N SER A 106 1.34 -1.02 5.93
CA SER A 106 2.73 -0.70 6.23
C SER A 106 2.76 0.20 7.46
N MET A 107 3.02 -0.40 8.62
CA MET A 107 3.06 0.32 9.89
C MET A 107 4.31 1.22 9.97
N PRO A 108 4.28 2.30 10.75
CA PRO A 108 5.40 3.25 10.88
C PRO A 108 6.75 2.59 11.17
N TRP A 109 6.76 1.54 12.00
CA TRP A 109 8.00 0.83 12.34
C TRP A 109 8.67 0.12 11.17
N HIS A 110 7.94 -0.23 10.10
CA HIS A 110 8.55 -0.95 8.96
C HIS A 110 9.56 -0.07 8.21
N LYS A 111 9.25 1.21 8.03
CA LYS A 111 10.18 2.17 7.43
C LYS A 111 11.39 2.39 8.32
N VAL A 112 11.16 2.56 9.62
CA VAL A 112 12.22 2.75 10.61
C VAL A 112 13.17 1.56 10.60
N GLN A 113 12.65 0.34 10.62
CA GLN A 113 13.47 -0.89 10.57
C GLN A 113 14.32 -0.97 9.30
N ASP A 114 13.69 -0.71 8.14
CA ASP A 114 14.38 -0.76 6.84
C ASP A 114 15.52 0.25 6.77
N GLU A 115 15.28 1.48 7.23
CA GLU A 115 16.30 2.53 7.26
C GLU A 115 17.45 2.20 8.22
N LEU A 116 17.13 1.74 9.43
CA LEU A 116 18.13 1.41 10.44
C LEU A 116 19.00 0.23 10.01
N GLU A 117 18.39 -0.80 9.44
CA GLU A 117 19.15 -1.98 8.97
C GLU A 117 20.05 -1.61 7.79
N GLU A 118 19.54 -0.84 6.82
CA GLU A 118 20.35 -0.40 5.69
C GLU A 118 21.52 0.47 6.15
N ASN A 119 21.30 1.37 7.12
CA ASN A 119 22.36 2.18 7.72
C ASN A 119 23.37 1.34 8.51
N ARG A 120 22.91 0.28 9.20
CA ARG A 120 23.79 -0.65 9.91
C ARG A 120 24.67 -1.44 8.93
N LEU A 121 24.08 -1.96 7.86
CA LEU A 121 24.81 -2.71 6.83
C LEU A 121 25.78 -1.83 6.04
N ALA A 122 25.44 -0.57 5.80
CA ALA A 122 26.31 0.38 5.12
C ALA A 122 27.66 0.58 5.85
N LYS A 123 27.65 0.52 7.20
CA LYS A 123 28.88 0.65 8.02
C LYS A 123 29.86 -0.53 7.82
N THR A 124 29.37 -1.68 7.38
CA THR A 124 30.16 -2.88 7.11
C THR A 124 30.43 -3.12 5.63
N GLY A 125 29.99 -2.18 4.76
CA GLY A 125 30.10 -2.33 3.32
C GLY A 125 29.14 -3.37 2.72
N SER A 126 28.12 -3.79 3.49
CA SER A 126 27.16 -4.84 3.11
C SER A 126 25.75 -4.28 2.85
N ALA A 127 25.63 -2.99 2.53
CA ALA A 127 24.36 -2.37 2.22
C ALA A 127 23.65 -3.12 1.10
N PHE A 128 22.35 -3.40 1.30
CA PHE A 128 21.54 -4.14 0.33
C PHE A 128 21.04 -3.26 -0.82
N GLY A 129 20.97 -1.93 -0.62
CA GLY A 129 20.39 -1.00 -1.58
C GLY A 129 18.87 -0.93 -1.48
N SER A 130 18.33 -1.10 -0.28
CA SER A 130 16.90 -0.99 -0.01
C SER A 130 16.34 0.38 -0.41
N THR A 131 15.09 0.41 -0.83
CA THR A 131 14.34 1.65 -1.07
C THR A 131 13.99 2.41 0.22
N ARG A 132 14.28 1.83 1.39
CA ARG A 132 13.99 2.36 2.74
C ARG A 132 12.50 2.65 2.97
N ARG A 133 11.64 1.88 2.31
CA ARG A 133 10.19 2.01 2.40
C ARG A 133 9.52 0.94 3.28
N GLY A 134 10.32 0.07 3.88
CA GLY A 134 9.85 -0.94 4.82
C GLY A 134 9.08 -2.11 4.20
N ILE A 135 9.15 -2.29 2.87
CA ILE A 135 8.30 -3.26 2.17
C ILE A 135 8.64 -4.70 2.56
N ALA A 136 9.92 -5.04 2.62
CA ALA A 136 10.35 -6.39 3.02
C ALA A 136 9.91 -6.71 4.45
N TYR A 137 10.02 -5.75 5.36
CA TYR A 137 9.58 -5.88 6.76
C TYR A 137 8.07 -6.04 6.88
N ALA A 138 7.31 -5.25 6.13
CA ALA A 138 5.86 -5.33 6.12
C ALA A 138 5.37 -6.66 5.55
N TYR A 139 5.99 -7.19 4.49
CA TYR A 139 5.69 -8.52 3.98
C TYR A 139 6.10 -9.62 4.97
N SER A 140 7.26 -9.50 5.64
CA SER A 140 7.66 -10.43 6.69
C SER A 140 6.60 -10.49 7.80
N ASP A 141 6.17 -9.34 8.29
CA ASP A 141 5.16 -9.27 9.35
C ASP A 141 3.77 -9.73 8.86
N LYS A 142 3.42 -9.51 7.60
CA LYS A 142 2.20 -10.06 6.97
C LYS A 142 2.18 -11.58 7.09
N TYR A 143 3.25 -12.27 6.67
CA TYR A 143 3.31 -13.73 6.73
C TYR A 143 3.50 -14.27 8.14
N ARG A 144 4.13 -13.52 9.03
CA ARG A 144 4.21 -13.81 10.47
C ARG A 144 2.93 -13.48 11.21
N LYS A 145 1.91 -12.88 10.57
CA LYS A 145 0.64 -12.43 11.17
C LYS A 145 0.84 -11.39 12.29
N LYS A 146 1.83 -10.53 12.15
CA LYS A 146 2.25 -9.51 13.13
C LYS A 146 2.03 -8.08 12.62
N THR A 147 0.94 -7.84 11.88
CA THR A 147 0.56 -6.52 11.40
C THR A 147 -0.95 -6.36 11.37
N LEU A 148 -1.44 -5.14 11.15
CA LEU A 148 -2.84 -4.85 10.90
C LEU A 148 -3.17 -4.95 9.41
N ARG A 149 -4.41 -5.30 9.11
CA ARG A 149 -5.04 -5.15 7.80
C ARG A 149 -5.85 -3.85 7.78
N LEU A 150 -6.16 -3.34 6.60
CA LEU A 150 -6.96 -2.12 6.47
C LEU A 150 -8.34 -2.26 7.15
N GLY A 151 -8.98 -3.43 7.06
CA GLY A 151 -10.24 -3.68 7.76
C GLY A 151 -10.15 -3.59 9.28
N ASP A 152 -8.98 -3.80 9.90
CA ASP A 152 -8.80 -3.65 11.34
C ASP A 152 -9.00 -2.19 11.80
N LEU A 153 -8.85 -1.22 10.90
CA LEU A 153 -9.06 0.21 11.20
C LEU A 153 -10.50 0.51 11.62
N PHE A 154 -11.48 -0.26 11.17
CA PHE A 154 -12.87 -0.11 11.62
C PHE A 154 -13.12 -0.60 13.06
N HIS A 155 -12.19 -1.38 13.59
CA HIS A 155 -12.30 -2.08 14.88
C HIS A 155 -11.32 -1.55 15.93
N LEU A 156 -10.72 -0.36 15.74
CA LEU A 156 -9.73 0.21 16.66
C LEU A 156 -10.26 0.45 18.10
N LYS A 157 -11.58 0.55 18.25
CA LYS A 157 -12.22 0.71 19.56
C LYS A 157 -12.34 -0.62 20.34
N GLU A 158 -12.24 -1.75 19.66
CA GLU A 158 -12.33 -3.08 20.27
C GLU A 158 -11.07 -3.41 21.07
N ASP A 159 -11.26 -3.95 22.27
CA ASP A 159 -10.16 -4.32 23.15
C ASP A 159 -9.24 -5.38 22.54
N SER A 160 -9.79 -6.28 21.73
CA SER A 160 -9.05 -7.29 20.96
C SER A 160 -8.04 -6.68 20.01
N VAL A 161 -8.43 -5.66 19.24
CA VAL A 161 -7.56 -4.97 18.28
C VAL A 161 -6.53 -4.12 19.00
N LYS A 162 -6.93 -3.41 20.06
CA LYS A 162 -6.02 -2.64 20.93
C LYS A 162 -4.96 -3.53 21.58
N ALA A 163 -5.36 -4.68 22.13
CA ALA A 163 -4.44 -5.64 22.74
C ALA A 163 -3.45 -6.19 21.70
N ARG A 164 -3.93 -6.55 20.50
CA ARG A 164 -3.08 -7.01 19.39
C ARG A 164 -2.08 -5.93 18.97
N LEU A 165 -2.53 -4.70 18.76
CA LEU A 165 -1.66 -3.58 18.40
C LEU A 165 -0.59 -3.33 19.46
N LYS A 166 -0.97 -3.35 20.75
CA LYS A 166 -0.04 -3.19 21.87
C LYS A 166 1.00 -4.30 21.92
N THR A 167 0.57 -5.55 21.74
CA THR A 167 1.47 -6.72 21.72
C THR A 167 2.48 -6.63 20.57
N MET A 168 2.03 -6.24 19.37
CA MET A 168 2.92 -6.04 18.23
C MET A 168 3.93 -4.92 18.48
N LEU A 169 3.48 -3.79 19.04
CA LEU A 169 4.36 -2.66 19.35
C LEU A 169 5.43 -3.02 20.39
N VAL A 170 5.05 -3.77 21.44
CA VAL A 170 6.03 -4.24 22.44
C VAL A 170 7.12 -5.08 21.79
N ALA A 171 6.74 -6.03 20.92
CA ALA A 171 7.72 -6.86 20.22
C ALA A 171 8.63 -6.03 19.29
N LYS A 172 8.06 -5.03 18.59
CA LYS A 172 8.82 -4.12 17.73
C LYS A 172 9.76 -3.21 18.52
N ASN A 173 9.32 -2.68 19.63
CA ASN A 173 10.17 -1.86 20.50
C ASN A 173 11.34 -2.66 21.09
N LEU A 174 11.15 -3.93 21.42
CA LEU A 174 12.25 -4.81 21.84
C LEU A 174 13.27 -5.01 20.71
N GLU A 175 12.79 -5.22 19.48
CA GLU A 175 13.65 -5.36 18.30
C GLU A 175 14.42 -4.04 17.99
N LEU A 176 13.71 -2.90 17.99
CA LEU A 176 14.29 -1.58 17.74
C LEU A 176 15.33 -1.19 18.81
N ALA A 177 15.04 -1.41 20.08
CA ALA A 177 15.97 -1.13 21.16
C ALA A 177 17.17 -2.09 21.17
N GLY A 178 16.92 -3.39 21.02
CA GLY A 178 17.97 -4.41 21.13
C GLY A 178 18.93 -4.44 19.94
N CYS A 179 18.40 -4.29 18.71
CA CYS A 179 19.20 -4.39 17.50
C CYS A 179 19.77 -3.04 17.03
N TYR A 180 19.06 -1.95 17.30
CA TYR A 180 19.36 -0.65 16.70
C TYR A 180 19.55 0.48 17.72
N HIS A 181 19.41 0.21 19.02
CA HIS A 181 19.52 1.19 20.09
C HIS A 181 18.58 2.41 19.91
N GLN A 182 17.38 2.15 19.39
CA GLN A 182 16.37 3.17 19.18
C GLN A 182 15.43 3.31 20.37
N GLU A 183 14.97 4.53 20.61
CA GLU A 183 13.93 4.80 21.59
C GLU A 183 12.62 4.09 21.22
N PRO A 184 11.89 3.58 22.22
CA PRO A 184 10.62 2.91 21.98
C PRO A 184 9.58 3.83 21.33
N MET A 185 8.84 3.31 20.37
CA MET A 185 7.66 4.00 19.84
C MET A 185 6.53 4.02 20.85
N SER A 186 5.85 5.16 20.95
CA SER A 186 4.74 5.37 21.88
C SER A 186 3.44 4.69 21.42
N TYR A 187 2.81 3.91 22.28
CA TYR A 187 1.50 3.32 21.99
C TYR A 187 0.39 4.37 21.76
N PRO A 188 0.24 5.42 22.59
CA PRO A 188 -0.74 6.47 22.32
C PRO A 188 -0.53 7.12 20.94
N ALA A 189 0.70 7.47 20.60
CA ALA A 189 1.00 8.07 19.29
C ALA A 189 0.66 7.12 18.13
N LEU A 190 0.96 5.83 18.28
CA LEU A 190 0.63 4.82 17.27
C LEU A 190 -0.89 4.65 17.12
N LEU A 191 -1.63 4.64 18.22
CA LEU A 191 -3.09 4.55 18.19
C LEU A 191 -3.71 5.78 17.51
N THR A 192 -3.27 6.97 17.86
CA THR A 192 -3.70 8.22 17.20
C THR A 192 -3.43 8.16 15.70
N TRP A 193 -2.23 7.72 15.31
CA TRP A 193 -1.91 7.53 13.89
C TRP A 193 -2.89 6.56 13.20
N CYS A 194 -3.22 5.44 13.83
CA CYS A 194 -4.21 4.50 13.27
C CYS A 194 -5.60 5.13 13.14
N GLU A 195 -6.03 5.93 14.11
CA GLU A 195 -7.32 6.64 14.11
C GLU A 195 -7.39 7.68 13.00
N GLU A 196 -6.33 8.46 12.79
CA GLU A 196 -6.21 9.41 11.67
C GLU A 196 -6.27 8.69 10.31
N GLN A 197 -5.58 7.54 10.17
CA GLN A 197 -5.65 6.75 8.93
C GLN A 197 -7.04 6.15 8.71
N ALA A 198 -7.74 5.75 9.78
CA ALA A 198 -9.10 5.23 9.71
C ALA A 198 -10.10 6.30 9.25
N GLU A 199 -9.96 7.53 9.74
CA GLU A 199 -10.79 8.66 9.31
C GLU A 199 -10.56 8.99 7.83
N LEU A 200 -9.30 9.09 7.41
CA LEU A 200 -8.93 9.48 6.05
C LEU A 200 -9.29 8.40 5.01
N PHE A 201 -8.99 7.14 5.31
CA PHE A 201 -9.11 6.06 4.33
C PHE A 201 -10.32 5.15 4.52
N GLY A 202 -11.05 5.28 5.64
CA GLY A 202 -12.25 4.48 5.91
C GLY A 202 -13.23 4.43 4.72
N PRO A 203 -13.56 5.56 4.08
CA PRO A 203 -14.47 5.58 2.91
C PRO A 203 -13.97 4.76 1.70
N TYR A 204 -12.65 4.57 1.56
CA TYR A 204 -12.05 3.83 0.45
C TYR A 204 -11.95 2.32 0.70
N ILE A 205 -12.03 1.87 1.97
CA ILE A 205 -11.87 0.47 2.36
C ILE A 205 -13.13 -0.32 2.02
N ALA A 206 -12.97 -1.39 1.25
CA ALA A 206 -14.08 -2.20 0.77
C ALA A 206 -13.75 -3.70 0.76
N ASP A 207 -14.78 -4.55 0.61
CA ASP A 207 -14.59 -5.94 0.20
C ASP A 207 -14.32 -5.98 -1.31
N THR A 208 -13.04 -5.87 -1.66
CA THR A 208 -12.63 -5.85 -3.05
C THR A 208 -12.79 -7.20 -3.74
N GLY A 209 -12.83 -8.31 -2.99
CA GLY A 209 -13.12 -9.63 -3.53
C GLY A 209 -14.53 -9.69 -4.08
N GLU A 210 -15.51 -9.33 -3.27
CA GLU A 210 -16.92 -9.25 -3.66
C GLU A 210 -17.13 -8.26 -4.82
N TYR A 211 -16.52 -7.07 -4.74
CA TYR A 211 -16.60 -6.08 -5.80
C TYR A 211 -16.07 -6.61 -7.15
N LEU A 212 -14.91 -7.29 -7.15
CA LEU A 212 -14.30 -7.83 -8.37
C LEU A 212 -15.11 -9.01 -8.94
N GLU A 213 -15.65 -9.86 -8.10
CA GLU A 213 -16.54 -10.96 -8.51
C GLU A 213 -17.77 -10.40 -9.20
N GLN A 214 -18.40 -9.39 -8.62
CA GLN A 214 -19.53 -8.70 -9.22
C GLN A 214 -19.13 -8.03 -10.56
N ALA A 215 -18.03 -7.29 -10.61
CA ALA A 215 -17.56 -6.61 -11.82
C ALA A 215 -17.33 -7.61 -12.98
N VAL A 216 -16.74 -8.78 -12.68
CA VAL A 216 -16.54 -9.83 -13.69
C VAL A 216 -17.87 -10.42 -14.14
N SER A 217 -18.81 -10.67 -13.21
CA SER A 217 -20.15 -11.21 -13.54
C SER A 217 -20.99 -10.25 -14.40
N GLU A 218 -20.81 -8.95 -14.22
CA GLU A 218 -21.41 -7.87 -15.02
C GLU A 218 -20.73 -7.72 -16.41
N GLY A 219 -19.71 -8.52 -16.71
CA GLY A 219 -19.02 -8.46 -18.00
C GLY A 219 -17.98 -7.34 -18.10
N LYS A 220 -17.65 -6.63 -16.99
CA LYS A 220 -16.64 -5.58 -16.99
C LYS A 220 -15.26 -6.11 -17.39
N LYS A 221 -14.48 -5.24 -18.03
CA LYS A 221 -13.08 -5.51 -18.37
C LYS A 221 -12.21 -5.21 -17.15
N VAL A 222 -11.64 -6.26 -16.56
CA VAL A 222 -10.76 -6.17 -15.39
C VAL A 222 -9.33 -6.51 -15.82
N VAL A 223 -8.39 -5.64 -15.46
CA VAL A 223 -6.95 -5.78 -15.72
C VAL A 223 -6.14 -5.75 -14.43
#